data_505271ed3adc10bfe337459bcfe8ef51
#
_entry.id   505271ed3adc10bfe337459bcfe8ef51
#
_cell.length_a   1.000
_cell.length_b   1.000
_cell.length_c   1.000
_cell.angle_alpha   90.00
_cell.angle_beta   90.00
_cell.angle_gamma   90.00
#
_symmetry.space_group_name_H-M   'P 1'
#
loop_
_entity.id
_entity.type
_entity.pdbx_description
1 polymer ?
#
loop_
_entity_poly.entity_id
_entity_poly.type
_entity_poly.pdbx_seq_one_letter_code
_entity_poly.pdbx_strand_id
1 'polypeptide(L)'
;MTTPNRAPSTSKATASAKAKDAIDAKNAKDAIALLKADHEAVSQLFAEYEKTKSVSNKKALVAEICTSLSVHAQVEEEIFYPAVQQALKDKLMVPEAIIEQATMKSLIGQLEGVEPDGEMYDARVKVLAEYVTHHVKEEHAEMFPKAKASSLDMMDLGARMAARKAELLAEKA
;
A
#
# COMPACT_ATOMS: atom_id res chain seq x y z
N MET A 1 -53.36 37.90 6.68
CA MET A 1 -52.00 38.31 6.22
C MET A 1 -51.13 37.11 6.35
N THR A 2 -50.89 36.44 5.25
CA THR A 2 -50.16 35.18 5.15
C THR A 2 -48.74 35.46 4.66
N THR A 3 -47.75 35.08 5.41
CA THR A 3 -46.32 35.12 5.00
C THR A 3 -45.95 33.84 4.27
N PRO A 4 -45.24 33.90 3.15
CA PRO A 4 -44.79 32.70 2.46
C PRO A 4 -43.47 32.16 3.07
N ASN A 5 -43.49 30.86 3.35
CA ASN A 5 -42.36 30.05 3.79
C ASN A 5 -41.37 29.83 2.62
N ARG A 6 -40.14 30.24 2.82
CA ARG A 6 -39.06 30.04 1.84
C ARG A 6 -38.28 28.79 2.21
N ALA A 7 -38.39 27.74 1.39
CA ALA A 7 -37.60 26.52 1.50
C ALA A 7 -36.10 26.79 1.24
N PRO A 8 -35.17 26.14 1.96
CA PRO A 8 -33.75 26.29 1.72
C PRO A 8 -33.27 25.44 0.53
N SER A 9 -32.39 26.02 -0.26
CA SER A 9 -31.79 25.52 -1.45
C SER A 9 -30.84 24.32 -1.18
N THR A 10 -31.21 23.12 -1.66
CA THR A 10 -30.42 21.88 -1.61
C THR A 10 -29.43 21.71 -2.79
N SER A 11 -29.24 22.75 -3.59
CA SER A 11 -28.52 22.66 -4.88
C SER A 11 -26.99 22.74 -4.77
N LYS A 12 -26.40 23.23 -3.68
CA LYS A 12 -24.95 23.40 -3.56
C LYS A 12 -24.20 22.15 -3.08
N ALA A 13 -24.84 21.29 -2.29
CA ALA A 13 -24.22 20.09 -1.73
C ALA A 13 -24.00 18.98 -2.78
N THR A 14 -24.94 18.83 -3.70
CA THR A 14 -24.89 17.80 -4.77
C THR A 14 -23.87 18.11 -5.86
N ALA A 15 -23.58 19.39 -6.15
CA ALA A 15 -22.58 19.78 -7.13
C ALA A 15 -21.15 19.57 -6.61
N SER A 16 -20.91 19.79 -5.32
CA SER A 16 -19.61 19.58 -4.68
C SER A 16 -19.25 18.09 -4.56
N ALA A 17 -20.22 17.23 -4.23
CA ALA A 17 -20.01 15.78 -4.19
C ALA A 17 -19.68 15.21 -5.57
N LYS A 18 -20.46 15.58 -6.60
CA LYS A 18 -20.19 15.15 -8.00
C LYS A 18 -18.84 15.64 -8.54
N ALA A 19 -18.38 16.82 -8.13
CA ALA A 19 -17.07 17.32 -8.53
C ALA A 19 -15.94 16.56 -7.85
N LYS A 20 -16.11 16.16 -6.58
CA LYS A 20 -15.14 15.36 -5.84
C LYS A 20 -15.05 13.95 -6.43
N ASP A 21 -16.19 13.30 -6.68
CA ASP A 21 -16.25 11.97 -7.32
C ASP A 21 -15.62 11.98 -8.73
N ALA A 22 -15.74 13.07 -9.49
CA ALA A 22 -15.14 13.20 -10.81
C ALA A 22 -13.63 13.44 -10.78
N ILE A 23 -13.12 14.09 -9.72
CA ILE A 23 -11.68 14.29 -9.50
C ILE A 23 -11.05 12.98 -9.01
N ASP A 24 -11.73 12.26 -8.12
CA ASP A 24 -11.28 10.96 -7.62
C ASP A 24 -11.27 9.91 -8.73
N ALA A 25 -12.24 9.90 -9.63
CA ALA A 25 -12.28 9.04 -10.81
C ALA A 25 -11.14 9.33 -11.82
N LYS A 26 -10.70 10.59 -11.95
CA LYS A 26 -9.59 10.98 -12.83
C LYS A 26 -8.21 10.57 -12.29
N ASN A 27 -8.09 10.40 -10.98
CA ASN A 27 -6.87 9.99 -10.29
C ASN A 27 -6.89 8.51 -9.86
N ALA A 28 -7.96 7.78 -10.15
CA ALA A 28 -8.07 6.36 -9.84
C ALA A 28 -6.97 5.58 -10.58
N LYS A 29 -6.14 4.89 -9.81
CA LYS A 29 -5.14 3.96 -10.33
C LYS A 29 -5.74 2.56 -10.34
N ASP A 30 -5.40 1.77 -11.36
CA ASP A 30 -5.65 0.33 -11.30
C ASP A 30 -4.84 -0.32 -10.18
N ALA A 31 -5.20 -1.54 -9.78
CA ALA A 31 -4.56 -2.25 -8.69
C ALA A 31 -3.04 -2.37 -8.85
N ILE A 32 -2.57 -2.72 -10.04
CA ILE A 32 -1.15 -2.90 -10.32
C ILE A 32 -0.41 -1.55 -10.29
N ALA A 33 -0.99 -0.50 -10.84
CA ALA A 33 -0.40 0.84 -10.78
C ALA A 33 -0.31 1.37 -9.33
N LEU A 34 -1.28 1.04 -8.49
CA LEU A 34 -1.27 1.38 -7.07
C LEU A 34 -0.14 0.65 -6.34
N LEU A 35 -0.02 -0.68 -6.51
CA LEU A 35 1.03 -1.47 -5.88
C LEU A 35 2.43 -1.05 -6.33
N LYS A 36 2.62 -0.82 -7.63
CA LYS A 36 3.90 -0.32 -8.16
C LYS A 36 4.31 1.03 -7.59
N ALA A 37 3.35 1.93 -7.37
CA ALA A 37 3.63 3.22 -6.74
C ALA A 37 4.08 3.06 -5.28
N ASP A 38 3.50 2.11 -4.55
CA ASP A 38 3.92 1.79 -3.18
C ASP A 38 5.32 1.18 -3.14
N HIS A 39 5.64 0.26 -4.05
CA HIS A 39 6.98 -0.32 -4.19
C HIS A 39 8.03 0.75 -4.44
N GLU A 40 7.76 1.69 -5.34
CA GLU A 40 8.66 2.80 -5.65
C GLU A 40 8.87 3.70 -4.43
N ALA A 41 7.79 4.05 -3.72
CA ALA A 41 7.87 4.90 -2.53
C ALA A 41 8.74 4.26 -1.43
N VAL A 42 8.55 2.97 -1.16
CA VAL A 42 9.35 2.23 -0.17
C VAL A 42 10.81 2.09 -0.62
N SER A 43 11.06 1.86 -1.90
CA SER A 43 12.42 1.81 -2.45
C SER A 43 13.17 3.13 -2.23
N GLN A 44 12.50 4.26 -2.39
CA GLN A 44 13.07 5.57 -2.12
C GLN A 44 13.40 5.77 -0.64
N LEU A 45 12.53 5.31 0.27
CA LEU A 45 12.79 5.38 1.71
C LEU A 45 14.03 4.57 2.12
N PHE A 46 14.21 3.36 1.56
CA PHE A 46 15.43 2.58 1.79
C PHE A 46 16.68 3.29 1.24
N ALA A 47 16.60 3.88 0.05
CA ALA A 47 17.70 4.64 -0.51
C ALA A 47 18.07 5.89 0.31
N GLU A 48 17.10 6.54 0.93
CA GLU A 48 17.34 7.64 1.87
C GLU A 48 17.96 7.15 3.17
N TYR A 49 17.52 5.98 3.67
CA TYR A 49 18.11 5.36 4.85
C TYR A 49 19.61 5.09 4.67
N GLU A 50 20.02 4.55 3.53
CA GLU A 50 21.43 4.28 3.24
C GLU A 50 22.32 5.54 3.23
N LYS A 51 21.75 6.68 2.87
CA LYS A 51 22.48 7.95 2.78
C LYS A 51 22.60 8.69 4.10
N THR A 52 21.66 8.47 5.04
CA THR A 52 21.66 9.22 6.30
C THR A 52 22.57 8.60 7.34
N LYS A 53 23.26 9.46 8.09
CA LYS A 53 24.04 9.06 9.27
C LYS A 53 23.39 9.53 10.58
N SER A 54 22.32 10.30 10.48
CA SER A 54 21.59 10.82 11.64
C SER A 54 20.74 9.71 12.28
N VAL A 55 20.94 9.42 13.54
CA VAL A 55 20.16 8.43 14.31
C VAL A 55 18.67 8.78 14.32
N SER A 56 18.32 10.05 14.50
CA SER A 56 16.92 10.50 14.48
C SER A 56 16.28 10.32 13.12
N ASN A 57 17.00 10.60 12.03
CA ASN A 57 16.50 10.39 10.68
C ASN A 57 16.36 8.88 10.37
N LYS A 58 17.31 8.05 10.79
CA LYS A 58 17.19 6.59 10.67
C LYS A 58 15.92 6.08 11.33
N LYS A 59 15.66 6.50 12.57
CA LYS A 59 14.46 6.13 13.32
C LYS A 59 13.17 6.55 12.59
N ALA A 60 13.11 7.79 12.12
CA ALA A 60 11.96 8.31 11.40
C ALA A 60 11.70 7.55 10.08
N LEU A 61 12.75 7.31 9.29
CA LEU A 61 12.65 6.57 8.03
C LEU A 61 12.20 5.11 8.26
N VAL A 62 12.72 4.43 9.28
CA VAL A 62 12.31 3.06 9.60
C VAL A 62 10.85 3.02 10.05
N ALA A 63 10.39 3.98 10.84
CA ALA A 63 8.97 4.05 11.22
C ALA A 63 8.06 4.21 9.99
N GLU A 64 8.46 5.02 9.02
CA GLU A 64 7.73 5.19 7.76
C GLU A 64 7.79 3.95 6.88
N ILE A 65 8.95 3.30 6.75
CA ILE A 65 9.12 2.03 6.02
C ILE A 65 8.21 0.95 6.63
N CYS A 66 8.26 0.75 7.93
CA CYS A 66 7.46 -0.26 8.64
C CYS A 66 5.95 -0.01 8.45
N THR A 67 5.51 1.25 8.58
CA THR A 67 4.10 1.61 8.35
C THR A 67 3.68 1.34 6.91
N SER A 68 4.48 1.80 5.95
CA SER A 68 4.17 1.63 4.52
C SER A 68 4.10 0.16 4.12
N LEU A 69 5.07 -0.65 4.53
CA LEU A 69 5.11 -2.08 4.25
C LEU A 69 3.97 -2.84 4.92
N SER A 70 3.64 -2.51 6.18
CA SER A 70 2.55 -3.17 6.91
C SER A 70 1.18 -2.90 6.25
N VAL A 71 0.93 -1.65 5.87
CA VAL A 71 -0.32 -1.26 5.18
C VAL A 71 -0.40 -1.90 3.80
N HIS A 72 0.68 -1.86 3.03
CA HIS A 72 0.77 -2.48 1.71
C HIS A 72 0.48 -3.99 1.77
N ALA A 73 1.18 -4.72 2.61
CA ALA A 73 0.99 -6.16 2.79
C ALA A 73 -0.44 -6.50 3.21
N GLN A 74 -1.05 -5.71 4.09
CA GLN A 74 -2.41 -5.96 4.54
C GLN A 74 -3.43 -5.74 3.42
N VAL A 75 -3.27 -4.72 2.60
CA VAL A 75 -4.13 -4.48 1.43
C VAL A 75 -4.04 -5.62 0.42
N GLU A 76 -2.84 -6.14 0.19
CA GLU A 76 -2.64 -7.30 -0.69
C GLU A 76 -3.28 -8.57 -0.14
N GLU A 77 -3.06 -8.89 1.13
CA GLU A 77 -3.62 -10.09 1.77
C GLU A 77 -5.14 -10.05 1.86
N GLU A 78 -5.73 -8.88 2.09
CA GLU A 78 -7.18 -8.74 2.21
C GLU A 78 -7.91 -8.69 0.86
N ILE A 79 -7.31 -8.13 -0.18
CA ILE A 79 -8.01 -7.81 -1.43
C ILE A 79 -7.33 -8.39 -2.67
N PHE A 80 -6.05 -8.10 -2.90
CA PHE A 80 -5.37 -8.43 -4.15
C PHE A 80 -5.09 -9.94 -4.28
N TYR A 81 -4.45 -10.53 -3.29
CA TYR A 81 -4.09 -11.96 -3.33
C TYR A 81 -5.29 -12.90 -3.40
N PRO A 82 -6.40 -12.71 -2.66
CA PRO A 82 -7.58 -13.55 -2.82
C PRO A 82 -8.15 -13.51 -4.24
N ALA A 83 -8.19 -12.33 -4.86
CA ALA A 83 -8.67 -12.17 -6.23
C ALA A 83 -7.74 -12.88 -7.24
N VAL A 84 -6.43 -12.69 -7.11
CA VAL A 84 -5.41 -13.33 -7.95
C VAL A 84 -5.46 -14.86 -7.79
N GLN A 85 -5.55 -15.36 -6.56
CA GLN A 85 -5.63 -16.79 -6.26
C GLN A 85 -6.84 -17.47 -6.92
N GLN A 86 -7.96 -16.78 -7.02
CA GLN A 86 -9.14 -17.30 -7.72
C GLN A 86 -8.97 -17.28 -9.23
N ALA A 87 -8.41 -16.21 -9.78
CA ALA A 87 -8.35 -15.99 -11.21
C ALA A 87 -7.24 -16.77 -11.93
N LEU A 88 -6.11 -17.01 -11.26
CA LEU A 88 -4.96 -17.66 -11.87
C LEU A 88 -4.99 -19.18 -11.70
N LYS A 89 -4.42 -19.89 -12.68
CA LYS A 89 -4.22 -21.34 -12.65
C LYS A 89 -3.06 -21.75 -11.74
N ASP A 90 -2.05 -20.91 -11.64
CA ASP A 90 -0.90 -21.11 -10.77
C ASP A 90 -1.32 -20.94 -9.31
N LYS A 91 -1.41 -22.01 -8.58
CA LYS A 91 -1.90 -22.03 -7.20
C LYS A 91 -0.80 -21.90 -6.15
N LEU A 92 0.46 -21.86 -6.54
CA LEU A 92 1.60 -21.68 -5.63
C LEU A 92 2.04 -20.22 -5.50
N MET A 93 1.83 -19.41 -6.51
CA MET A 93 2.29 -18.03 -6.59
C MET A 93 1.83 -17.16 -5.41
N VAL A 94 0.55 -17.20 -5.06
CA VAL A 94 0.02 -16.43 -3.92
C VAL A 94 0.47 -16.99 -2.58
N PRO A 95 0.42 -18.32 -2.31
CA PRO A 95 1.01 -18.88 -1.10
C PRO A 95 2.50 -18.54 -0.89
N GLU A 96 3.31 -18.55 -1.94
CA GLU A 96 4.71 -18.09 -1.89
C GLU A 96 4.81 -16.63 -1.41
N ALA A 97 4.10 -15.73 -2.07
CA ALA A 97 4.07 -14.31 -1.70
C ALA A 97 3.63 -14.09 -0.24
N ILE A 98 2.66 -14.84 0.26
CA ILE A 98 2.22 -14.78 1.66
C ILE A 98 3.32 -15.22 2.63
N ILE A 99 4.08 -16.27 2.30
CA ILE A 99 5.20 -16.75 3.13
C ILE A 99 6.32 -15.70 3.16
N GLU A 100 6.64 -15.09 2.04
CA GLU A 100 7.62 -14.00 1.95
C GLU A 100 7.18 -12.80 2.78
N GLN A 101 5.93 -12.39 2.69
CA GLN A 101 5.38 -11.31 3.51
C GLN A 101 5.43 -11.63 5.01
N ALA A 102 5.18 -12.88 5.41
CA ALA A 102 5.32 -13.29 6.82
C ALA A 102 6.75 -13.09 7.33
N THR A 103 7.76 -13.36 6.50
CA THR A 103 9.17 -13.11 6.82
C THR A 103 9.46 -11.62 6.96
N MET A 104 8.97 -10.79 6.04
CA MET A 104 9.10 -9.34 6.12
C MET A 104 8.39 -8.77 7.37
N LYS A 105 7.20 -9.24 7.70
CA LYS A 105 6.47 -8.84 8.92
C LYS A 105 7.25 -9.18 10.20
N SER A 106 7.93 -10.31 10.24
CA SER A 106 8.82 -10.67 11.36
C SER A 106 9.98 -9.69 11.52
N LEU A 107 10.61 -9.26 10.40
CA LEU A 107 11.68 -8.26 10.42
C LEU A 107 11.15 -6.87 10.82
N ILE A 108 9.96 -6.49 10.35
CA ILE A 108 9.29 -5.25 10.76
C ILE A 108 9.08 -5.25 12.28
N GLY A 109 8.55 -6.33 12.86
CA GLY A 109 8.36 -6.45 14.30
C GLY A 109 9.65 -6.37 15.13
N GLN A 110 10.80 -6.67 14.53
CA GLN A 110 12.12 -6.50 15.17
C GLN A 110 12.67 -5.07 15.07
N LEU A 111 12.06 -4.21 14.28
CA LEU A 111 12.46 -2.82 14.07
C LEU A 111 11.49 -1.83 14.72
N GLU A 112 10.20 -2.18 14.82
CA GLU A 112 9.18 -1.31 15.40
C GLU A 112 9.46 -1.03 16.88
N GLY A 113 9.51 0.26 17.23
CA GLY A 113 9.73 0.71 18.60
C GLY A 113 11.15 0.51 19.12
N VAL A 114 12.08 0.03 18.29
CA VAL A 114 13.48 -0.16 18.65
C VAL A 114 14.30 1.10 18.34
N GLU A 115 15.18 1.46 19.25
CA GLU A 115 16.13 2.55 19.00
C GLU A 115 17.27 2.07 18.10
N PRO A 116 17.75 2.91 17.17
CA PRO A 116 18.92 2.59 16.37
C PRO A 116 20.16 2.41 17.26
N ASP A 117 20.52 1.17 17.51
CA ASP A 117 21.58 0.76 18.45
C ASP A 117 22.89 0.36 17.76
N GLY A 118 23.06 0.71 16.51
CA GLY A 118 24.26 0.45 15.74
C GLY A 118 24.13 -0.64 14.68
N GLU A 119 25.15 -1.49 14.52
CA GLU A 119 25.30 -2.41 13.40
C GLU A 119 24.15 -3.43 13.27
N MET A 120 23.59 -3.90 14.36
CA MET A 120 22.50 -4.87 14.32
C MET A 120 21.20 -4.24 13.80
N TYR A 121 20.93 -2.99 14.14
CA TYR A 121 19.79 -2.25 13.60
C TYR A 121 19.94 -2.03 12.09
N ASP A 122 21.10 -1.57 11.65
CA ASP A 122 21.40 -1.37 10.23
C ASP A 122 21.34 -2.70 9.45
N ALA A 123 21.81 -3.80 10.04
CA ALA A 123 21.73 -5.13 9.44
C ALA A 123 20.27 -5.59 9.24
N ARG A 124 19.38 -5.37 10.22
CA ARG A 124 17.97 -5.70 10.09
C ARG A 124 17.30 -4.90 8.97
N VAL A 125 17.58 -3.61 8.89
CA VAL A 125 17.03 -2.75 7.80
C VAL A 125 17.53 -3.23 6.45
N LYS A 126 18.82 -3.56 6.33
CA LYS A 126 19.41 -4.10 5.09
C LYS A 126 18.74 -5.41 4.67
N VAL A 127 18.60 -6.36 5.58
CA VAL A 127 17.96 -7.65 5.29
C VAL A 127 16.49 -7.46 4.91
N LEU A 128 15.77 -6.57 5.58
CA LEU A 128 14.40 -6.22 5.20
C LEU A 128 14.34 -5.66 3.77
N ALA A 129 15.23 -4.76 3.40
CA ALA A 129 15.32 -4.20 2.05
C ALA A 129 15.59 -5.28 0.98
N GLU A 130 16.45 -6.25 1.28
CA GLU A 130 16.77 -7.38 0.40
C GLU A 130 15.54 -8.28 0.18
N TYR A 131 14.79 -8.61 1.24
CA TYR A 131 13.54 -9.39 1.13
C TYR A 131 12.47 -8.64 0.35
N VAL A 132 12.27 -7.35 0.63
CA VAL A 132 11.32 -6.51 -0.12
C VAL A 132 11.69 -6.44 -1.60
N THR A 133 12.97 -6.25 -1.91
CA THR A 133 13.45 -6.20 -3.30
C THR A 133 13.20 -7.51 -4.05
N HIS A 134 13.43 -8.65 -3.39
CA HIS A 134 13.17 -9.98 -3.96
C HIS A 134 11.68 -10.17 -4.26
N HIS A 135 10.84 -9.94 -3.27
CA HIS A 135 9.39 -10.05 -3.36
C HIS A 135 8.79 -9.17 -4.47
N VAL A 136 9.15 -7.89 -4.48
CA VAL A 136 8.72 -6.92 -5.51
C VAL A 136 9.14 -7.37 -6.91
N LYS A 137 10.35 -7.91 -7.05
CA LYS A 137 10.84 -8.41 -8.34
C LYS A 137 9.98 -9.55 -8.87
N GLU A 138 9.60 -10.50 -8.03
CA GLU A 138 8.76 -11.64 -8.42
C GLU A 138 7.34 -11.20 -8.79
N GLU A 139 6.75 -10.29 -8.02
CA GLU A 139 5.46 -9.71 -8.37
C GLU A 139 5.47 -8.99 -9.71
N HIS A 140 6.48 -8.14 -9.95
CA HIS A 140 6.59 -7.41 -11.22
C HIS A 140 6.87 -8.33 -12.40
N ALA A 141 7.68 -9.37 -12.22
CA ALA A 141 8.08 -10.27 -13.30
C ALA A 141 7.01 -11.32 -13.64
N GLU A 142 6.26 -11.78 -12.63
CA GLU A 142 5.38 -12.94 -12.78
C GLU A 142 3.92 -12.66 -12.43
N MET A 143 3.63 -12.21 -11.20
CA MET A 143 2.27 -12.07 -10.71
C MET A 143 1.48 -10.98 -11.44
N PHE A 144 2.04 -9.78 -11.57
CA PHE A 144 1.34 -8.66 -12.21
C PHE A 144 1.04 -8.89 -13.68
N PRO A 145 1.96 -9.41 -14.52
CA PRO A 145 1.64 -9.75 -15.90
C PRO A 145 0.52 -10.79 -16.01
N LYS A 146 0.54 -11.84 -15.19
CA LYS A 146 -0.49 -12.88 -15.17
C LYS A 146 -1.84 -12.33 -14.69
N ALA A 147 -1.85 -11.53 -13.63
CA ALA A 147 -3.06 -10.88 -13.13
C ALA A 147 -3.66 -9.94 -14.17
N LYS A 148 -2.84 -9.13 -14.85
CA LYS A 148 -3.28 -8.22 -15.91
C LYS A 148 -3.86 -8.94 -17.12
N ALA A 149 -3.35 -10.13 -17.45
CA ALA A 149 -3.84 -10.95 -18.55
C ALA A 149 -5.09 -11.77 -18.19
N SER A 150 -5.50 -11.77 -16.93
CA SER A 150 -6.68 -12.49 -16.44
C SER A 150 -7.98 -11.69 -16.66
N SER A 151 -9.10 -12.26 -16.21
CA SER A 151 -10.43 -11.61 -16.26
C SER A 151 -10.69 -10.64 -15.09
N LEU A 152 -9.69 -10.35 -14.26
CA LEU A 152 -9.84 -9.44 -13.12
C LEU A 152 -10.07 -7.99 -13.57
N ASP A 153 -11.01 -7.32 -12.95
CA ASP A 153 -11.21 -5.88 -13.11
C ASP A 153 -10.18 -5.13 -12.23
N MET A 154 -9.08 -4.72 -12.86
CA MET A 154 -7.98 -4.02 -12.19
C MET A 154 -8.39 -2.64 -11.67
N MET A 155 -9.39 -1.99 -12.28
CA MET A 155 -9.87 -0.68 -11.81
C MET A 155 -10.74 -0.84 -10.56
N ASP A 156 -11.64 -1.82 -10.54
CA ASP A 156 -12.44 -2.12 -9.34
C ASP A 156 -11.54 -2.53 -8.17
N LEU A 157 -10.60 -3.45 -8.41
CA LEU A 157 -9.61 -3.85 -7.40
C LEU A 157 -8.82 -2.64 -6.89
N GLY A 158 -8.34 -1.79 -7.78
CA GLY A 158 -7.59 -0.59 -7.42
C GLY A 158 -8.39 0.37 -6.55
N ALA A 159 -9.67 0.58 -6.86
CA ALA A 159 -10.54 1.43 -6.05
C ALA A 159 -10.76 0.87 -4.64
N ARG A 160 -11.03 -0.43 -4.51
CA ARG A 160 -11.17 -1.11 -3.22
C ARG A 160 -9.90 -1.08 -2.39
N MET A 161 -8.76 -1.33 -3.01
CA MET A 161 -7.45 -1.30 -2.38
C MET A 161 -7.10 0.11 -1.91
N ALA A 162 -7.36 1.15 -2.71
CA ALA A 162 -7.12 2.54 -2.32
C ALA A 162 -7.97 2.96 -1.13
N ALA A 163 -9.25 2.58 -1.09
CA ALA A 163 -10.15 2.85 0.05
C ALA A 163 -9.62 2.16 1.31
N ARG A 164 -9.28 0.87 1.24
CA ARG A 164 -8.76 0.13 2.39
C ARG A 164 -7.43 0.68 2.89
N LYS A 165 -6.54 1.06 1.99
CA LYS A 165 -5.27 1.71 2.32
C LYS A 165 -5.49 3.01 3.11
N ALA A 166 -6.43 3.84 2.69
CA ALA A 166 -6.76 5.08 3.40
C ALA A 166 -7.28 4.83 4.82
N GLU A 167 -8.13 3.81 5.02
CA GLU A 167 -8.59 3.39 6.34
C GLU A 167 -7.43 2.96 7.24
N LEU A 168 -6.56 2.06 6.76
CA LEU A 168 -5.42 1.54 7.51
C LEU A 168 -4.41 2.64 7.89
N LEU A 169 -4.19 3.61 7.01
CA LEU A 169 -3.33 4.75 7.34
C LEU A 169 -3.96 5.66 8.40
N ALA A 170 -5.27 5.85 8.37
CA ALA A 170 -5.99 6.62 9.40
C ALA A 170 -5.96 5.92 10.77
N GLU A 171 -6.00 4.59 10.82
CA GLU A 171 -5.88 3.80 12.05
C GLU A 171 -4.49 3.91 12.70
N LYS A 172 -3.46 4.17 11.91
CA LYS A 172 -2.05 4.30 12.37
C LYS A 172 -1.61 5.74 12.68
N ALA A 173 -2.42 6.72 12.29
CA ALA A 173 -2.14 8.13 12.54
C ALA A 173 -2.51 8.53 13.98
#